data_636b7ce50b3be86865da1bafef7d06e2
#
_entry.id   636b7ce50b3be86865da1bafef7d06e2
#
_cell.length_a   1.000
_cell.length_b   1.000
_cell.length_c   1.000
_cell.angle_alpha   90.00
_cell.angle_beta   90.00
_cell.angle_gamma   90.00
#
_symmetry.space_group_name_H-M   'P 1'
#
loop_
_entity.id
_entity.type
_entity.pdbx_description
1 polymer ?
#
loop_
_entity_poly.entity_id
_entity_poly.type
_entity_poly.pdbx_seq_one_letter_code
_entity_poly.pdbx_strand_id
1 'polypeptide(L)'
;MFPGRLCRRLQQACISDISPSDIARFQRERQKAGASGREINIETAVARMILRKHRLWHLLEPDYRPLREREEVGRALTTDESQRLFTAAKKSRSRSLFPALVLLLNTGMRVTELRLLQWRQVDLVERSLTVGRSKTQGGEGRMFPLNQDAFKALVEWRAQFDNPLPGHFVFLSERYGFDGQEGRLHGAVAVWNRDPEKPIGSWKVAWSACRKASGVNCRLHDLRHTFVSRLGEAKVADSTLTALSGWMSRKMLERYSHTRNDAKRHAVELLVSSKIEGDSPQNPPQSESHGAAVTQ
;
A
#
# COMPACT_ATOMS: atom_id res chain seq x y z
N MET A 1 20.07 12.67 -0.19
CA MET A 1 21.51 12.68 -0.55
C MET A 1 21.74 12.62 -2.06
N PHE A 2 20.87 13.26 -2.88
CA PHE A 2 20.90 13.17 -4.36
C PHE A 2 21.36 14.43 -5.11
N PRO A 3 21.29 15.66 -4.57
CA PRO A 3 21.78 16.84 -5.29
C PRO A 3 23.28 16.84 -5.55
N GLY A 4 24.06 16.12 -4.72
CA GLY A 4 25.51 16.22 -4.75
C GLY A 4 26.23 15.64 -5.98
N ARG A 5 25.59 14.77 -6.76
CA ARG A 5 26.27 14.14 -7.92
C ARG A 5 26.20 15.03 -9.17
N LEU A 6 25.04 15.60 -9.45
CA LEU A 6 24.88 16.56 -10.54
C LEU A 6 25.65 17.85 -10.22
N CYS A 7 25.53 18.38 -9.00
CA CYS A 7 26.26 19.56 -8.55
C CYS A 7 27.78 19.37 -8.61
N ARG A 8 28.32 18.21 -8.18
CA ARG A 8 29.78 17.98 -8.26
C ARG A 8 30.33 17.98 -9.68
N ARG A 9 29.55 17.60 -10.68
CA ARG A 9 29.98 17.60 -12.10
C ARG A 9 29.77 18.94 -12.78
N LEU A 10 28.84 19.75 -12.28
CA LEU A 10 28.60 21.11 -12.75
C LEU A 10 29.35 22.17 -11.92
N GLN A 11 30.14 21.77 -10.92
CA GLN A 11 30.82 22.65 -9.97
C GLN A 11 31.75 23.68 -10.59
N GLN A 12 32.11 23.53 -11.86
CA GLN A 12 33.01 24.48 -12.58
C GLN A 12 32.28 25.27 -13.67
N ALA A 13 31.00 25.01 -13.91
CA ALA A 13 30.22 25.70 -14.94
C ALA A 13 29.27 26.70 -14.28
N CYS A 14 29.20 27.90 -14.83
CA CYS A 14 28.08 28.80 -14.51
C CYS A 14 26.79 28.16 -14.92
N ILE A 15 25.70 28.40 -14.19
CA ILE A 15 24.37 27.86 -14.51
C ILE A 15 23.94 28.27 -15.93
N SER A 16 24.39 29.43 -16.41
CA SER A 16 24.19 29.95 -17.75
C SER A 16 24.84 29.12 -18.86
N ASP A 17 25.93 28.38 -18.52
CA ASP A 17 26.73 27.67 -19.51
C ASP A 17 26.26 26.21 -19.71
N ILE A 18 25.25 25.80 -18.96
CA ILE A 18 24.70 24.46 -19.07
C ILE A 18 23.92 24.33 -20.40
N SER A 19 24.43 23.46 -21.25
CA SER A 19 23.85 23.16 -22.57
C SER A 19 22.98 21.87 -22.55
N PRO A 20 22.12 21.65 -23.56
CA PRO A 20 21.41 20.39 -23.73
C PRO A 20 22.36 19.19 -23.82
N SER A 21 23.54 19.38 -24.43
CA SER A 21 24.56 18.31 -24.57
C SER A 21 25.13 17.87 -23.22
N ASP A 22 25.21 18.77 -22.23
CA ASP A 22 25.66 18.44 -20.88
C ASP A 22 24.64 17.57 -20.14
N ILE A 23 23.37 17.87 -20.31
CA ILE A 23 22.29 17.05 -19.76
C ILE A 23 22.28 15.65 -20.42
N ALA A 24 22.40 15.59 -21.73
CA ALA A 24 22.47 14.33 -22.48
C ALA A 24 23.72 13.51 -22.10
N ARG A 25 24.88 14.15 -21.91
CA ARG A 25 26.10 13.51 -21.41
C ARG A 25 25.88 12.92 -20.02
N PHE A 26 25.32 13.71 -19.10
CA PHE A 26 24.98 13.23 -17.76
C PHE A 26 24.05 12.00 -17.79
N GLN A 27 23.00 12.03 -18.61
CA GLN A 27 22.06 10.90 -18.75
C GLN A 27 22.81 9.65 -19.22
N ARG A 28 23.66 9.74 -20.26
CA ARG A 28 24.46 8.60 -20.76
C ARG A 28 25.41 8.03 -19.72
N GLU A 29 26.08 8.88 -18.97
CA GLU A 29 27.02 8.44 -17.93
C GLU A 29 26.32 7.75 -16.78
N ARG A 30 25.14 8.25 -16.40
CA ARG A 30 24.31 7.61 -15.37
C ARG A 30 23.78 6.26 -15.83
N GLN A 31 23.37 6.13 -17.09
CA GLN A 31 22.97 4.85 -17.68
C GLN A 31 24.15 3.85 -17.69
N LYS A 32 25.34 4.27 -18.08
CA LYS A 32 26.55 3.43 -18.01
C LYS A 32 26.87 3.00 -16.57
N ALA A 33 26.56 3.83 -15.59
CA ALA A 33 26.71 3.51 -14.18
C ALA A 33 25.57 2.62 -13.61
N GLY A 34 24.64 2.14 -14.45
CA GLY A 34 23.56 1.24 -14.07
C GLY A 34 22.35 1.90 -13.43
N ALA A 35 22.23 3.24 -13.47
CA ALA A 35 21.05 3.91 -12.94
C ALA A 35 19.84 3.70 -13.84
N SER A 36 18.65 3.57 -13.23
CA SER A 36 17.41 3.44 -13.98
C SER A 36 17.01 4.78 -14.63
N GLY A 37 16.23 4.70 -15.74
CA GLY A 37 15.71 5.92 -16.39
C GLY A 37 14.94 6.82 -15.44
N ARG A 38 14.18 6.24 -14.50
CA ARG A 38 13.46 6.99 -13.46
C ARG A 38 14.38 7.74 -12.51
N GLU A 39 15.45 7.10 -12.02
CA GLU A 39 16.43 7.77 -11.14
C GLU A 39 17.10 8.95 -11.86
N ILE A 40 17.47 8.74 -13.12
CA ILE A 40 18.10 9.77 -13.93
C ILE A 40 17.13 10.93 -14.20
N ASN A 41 15.87 10.63 -14.50
CA ASN A 41 14.84 11.65 -14.70
C ASN A 41 14.56 12.46 -13.42
N ILE A 42 14.61 11.84 -12.25
CA ILE A 42 14.51 12.55 -10.95
C ILE A 42 15.72 13.45 -10.73
N GLU A 43 16.93 12.98 -11.02
CA GLU A 43 18.16 13.75 -10.90
C GLU A 43 18.15 14.96 -11.87
N THR A 44 17.73 14.75 -13.11
CA THR A 44 17.62 15.84 -14.11
C THR A 44 16.45 16.79 -13.83
N ALA A 45 15.37 16.33 -13.16
CA ALA A 45 14.29 17.21 -12.72
C ALA A 45 14.76 18.25 -11.70
N VAL A 46 15.74 17.93 -10.86
CA VAL A 46 16.36 18.89 -9.94
C VAL A 46 17.08 19.99 -10.74
N ALA A 47 17.90 19.62 -11.74
CA ALA A 47 18.54 20.60 -12.61
C ALA A 47 17.53 21.48 -13.34
N ARG A 48 16.48 20.86 -13.89
CA ARG A 48 15.37 21.58 -14.54
C ARG A 48 14.72 22.58 -13.59
N MET A 49 14.49 22.23 -12.34
CA MET A 49 13.88 23.11 -11.34
C MET A 49 14.79 24.33 -11.08
N ILE A 50 16.12 24.14 -10.96
CA ILE A 50 17.08 25.21 -10.78
C ILE A 50 17.11 26.13 -12.01
N LEU A 51 17.23 25.56 -13.20
CA LEU A 51 17.26 26.31 -14.47
C LEU A 51 15.99 27.10 -14.70
N ARG A 52 14.80 26.54 -14.35
CA ARG A 52 13.51 27.26 -14.39
C ARG A 52 13.49 28.45 -13.45
N LYS A 53 14.02 28.30 -12.22
CA LYS A 53 14.11 29.39 -11.25
C LYS A 53 14.94 30.55 -11.80
N HIS A 54 15.97 30.28 -12.57
CA HIS A 54 16.85 31.26 -13.20
C HIS A 54 16.44 31.64 -14.63
N ARG A 55 15.23 31.21 -15.07
CA ARG A 55 14.69 31.50 -16.41
C ARG A 55 15.57 31.01 -17.57
N LEU A 56 16.36 29.97 -17.36
CA LEU A 56 17.26 29.41 -18.37
C LEU A 56 16.72 28.12 -19.01
N TRP A 57 15.70 27.50 -18.42
CA TRP A 57 15.19 26.21 -18.90
C TRP A 57 14.62 26.25 -20.33
N HIS A 58 14.04 27.36 -20.75
CA HIS A 58 13.47 27.50 -22.09
C HIS A 58 14.51 27.33 -23.20
N LEU A 59 15.79 27.58 -22.93
CA LEU A 59 16.91 27.37 -23.86
C LEU A 59 17.24 25.90 -24.07
N LEU A 60 16.93 25.04 -23.10
CA LEU A 60 17.25 23.61 -23.10
C LEU A 60 16.02 22.73 -23.39
N GLU A 61 14.83 23.25 -23.13
CA GLU A 61 13.57 22.49 -23.22
C GLU A 61 13.30 21.86 -24.60
N PRO A 62 13.58 22.53 -25.73
CA PRO A 62 13.35 21.96 -27.05
C PRO A 62 14.13 20.69 -27.32
N ASP A 63 15.36 20.58 -26.77
CA ASP A 63 16.29 19.48 -27.00
C ASP A 63 16.28 18.45 -25.85
N TYR A 64 15.62 18.76 -24.74
CA TYR A 64 15.54 17.82 -23.62
C TYR A 64 14.61 16.65 -23.93
N ARG A 65 15.13 15.45 -23.73
CA ARG A 65 14.34 14.21 -23.81
C ARG A 65 14.45 13.42 -22.52
N PRO A 66 13.33 13.21 -21.77
CA PRO A 66 13.34 12.33 -20.62
C PRO A 66 13.59 10.90 -21.05
N LEU A 67 14.30 10.15 -20.23
CA LEU A 67 14.55 8.73 -20.46
C LEU A 67 13.27 7.92 -20.23
N ARG A 68 13.13 6.82 -20.99
CA ARG A 68 12.03 5.88 -20.79
C ARG A 68 12.10 5.27 -19.39
N GLU A 69 11.04 5.42 -18.63
CA GLU A 69 10.90 4.79 -17.33
C GLU A 69 10.29 3.41 -17.48
N ARG A 70 10.89 2.42 -16.81
CA ARG A 70 10.22 1.13 -16.63
C ARG A 70 9.16 1.32 -15.55
N GLU A 71 7.92 1.05 -15.89
CA GLU A 71 6.86 0.97 -14.88
C GLU A 71 7.13 -0.26 -14.03
N GLU A 72 7.64 -0.07 -12.81
CA GLU A 72 7.66 -1.13 -11.82
C GLU A 72 6.22 -1.38 -11.34
N VAL A 73 5.57 -2.31 -11.97
CA VAL A 73 4.25 -2.77 -11.56
C VAL A 73 4.41 -3.57 -10.27
N GLY A 74 3.78 -3.09 -9.18
CA GLY A 74 3.67 -3.91 -7.98
C GLY A 74 2.90 -5.19 -8.29
N ARG A 75 3.27 -6.31 -7.67
CA ARG A 75 2.58 -7.58 -7.83
C ARG A 75 1.78 -7.95 -6.60
N ALA A 76 0.72 -8.71 -6.77
CA ALA A 76 0.04 -9.38 -5.68
C ALA A 76 0.82 -10.64 -5.28
N LEU A 77 0.84 -10.93 -3.99
CA LEU A 77 1.41 -12.16 -3.44
C LEU A 77 0.36 -13.28 -3.49
N THR A 78 0.81 -14.47 -3.77
CA THR A 78 -0.01 -15.66 -3.61
C THR A 78 -0.28 -15.93 -2.13
N THR A 79 -1.25 -16.81 -1.84
CA THR A 79 -1.53 -17.23 -0.47
C THR A 79 -0.32 -17.93 0.15
N ASP A 80 0.34 -18.82 -0.60
CA ASP A 80 1.56 -19.50 -0.16
C ASP A 80 2.70 -18.54 0.16
N GLU A 81 2.97 -17.55 -0.72
CA GLU A 81 3.98 -16.52 -0.48
C GLU A 81 3.69 -15.71 0.79
N SER A 82 2.43 -15.35 1.00
CA SER A 82 1.99 -14.66 2.22
C SER A 82 2.24 -15.49 3.47
N GLN A 83 1.93 -16.80 3.41
CA GLN A 83 2.14 -17.73 4.51
C GLN A 83 3.63 -17.93 4.83
N ARG A 84 4.47 -18.07 3.80
CA ARG A 84 5.93 -18.17 3.98
C ARG A 84 6.52 -16.91 4.61
N LEU A 85 6.06 -15.72 4.18
CA LEU A 85 6.45 -14.46 4.79
C LEU A 85 6.03 -14.36 6.26
N PHE A 86 4.82 -14.76 6.61
CA PHE A 86 4.35 -14.75 7.99
C PHE A 86 5.13 -15.71 8.86
N THR A 87 5.42 -16.91 8.35
CA THR A 87 6.24 -17.89 9.06
C THR A 87 7.65 -17.36 9.33
N ALA A 88 8.27 -16.72 8.35
CA ALA A 88 9.58 -16.09 8.51
C ALA A 88 9.55 -14.88 9.46
N ALA A 89 8.47 -14.07 9.40
CA ALA A 89 8.32 -12.90 10.25
C ALA A 89 8.14 -13.26 11.73
N LYS A 90 7.42 -14.35 12.04
CA LYS A 90 7.29 -14.86 13.42
C LYS A 90 8.63 -15.25 14.03
N LYS A 91 9.60 -15.67 13.21
CA LYS A 91 10.97 -16.02 13.64
C LYS A 91 11.93 -14.82 13.62
N SER A 92 11.45 -13.64 13.25
CA SER A 92 12.28 -12.44 13.18
C SER A 92 12.69 -11.94 14.56
N ARG A 93 13.92 -11.42 14.68
CA ARG A 93 14.36 -10.70 15.89
C ARG A 93 13.51 -9.45 16.16
N SER A 94 12.99 -8.81 15.12
CA SER A 94 12.04 -7.69 15.25
C SER A 94 10.65 -8.24 15.54
N ARG A 95 10.24 -8.20 16.80
CA ARG A 95 8.94 -8.71 17.26
C ARG A 95 7.77 -7.95 16.60
N SER A 96 7.98 -6.69 16.25
CA SER A 96 6.99 -5.84 15.59
C SER A 96 6.78 -6.19 14.11
N LEU A 97 7.68 -6.96 13.48
CA LEU A 97 7.57 -7.25 12.05
C LEU A 97 6.33 -8.06 11.71
N PHE A 98 6.06 -9.14 12.46
CA PHE A 98 4.91 -10.01 12.17
C PHE A 98 3.57 -9.26 12.26
N PRO A 99 3.22 -8.59 13.39
CA PRO A 99 1.97 -7.83 13.44
C PRO A 99 1.93 -6.70 12.41
N ALA A 100 3.04 -6.06 12.08
CA ALA A 100 3.09 -5.05 11.03
C ALA A 100 2.75 -5.63 9.63
N LEU A 101 3.27 -6.80 9.28
CA LEU A 101 2.96 -7.47 8.00
C LEU A 101 1.50 -7.90 7.94
N VAL A 102 0.95 -8.42 9.03
CA VAL A 102 -0.47 -8.79 9.11
C VAL A 102 -1.34 -7.56 8.87
N LEU A 103 -1.07 -6.44 9.52
CA LEU A 103 -1.82 -5.20 9.32
C LEU A 103 -1.68 -4.66 7.91
N LEU A 104 -0.46 -4.60 7.36
CA LEU A 104 -0.25 -4.12 5.99
C LEU A 104 -1.04 -4.93 4.96
N LEU A 105 -1.08 -6.26 5.13
CA LEU A 105 -1.77 -7.15 4.20
C LEU A 105 -3.29 -7.07 4.34
N ASN A 106 -3.82 -6.81 5.54
CA ASN A 106 -5.24 -6.84 5.82
C ASN A 106 -5.92 -5.45 5.82
N THR A 107 -5.14 -4.36 5.79
CA THR A 107 -5.67 -2.99 5.72
C THR A 107 -5.23 -2.26 4.46
N GLY A 108 -4.15 -2.70 3.82
CA GLY A 108 -3.56 -2.00 2.70
C GLY A 108 -3.00 -0.62 3.05
N MET A 109 -2.76 -0.31 4.31
CA MET A 109 -2.12 0.94 4.75
C MET A 109 -0.75 1.13 4.10
N ARG A 110 -0.33 2.38 3.96
CA ARG A 110 1.06 2.66 3.60
C ARG A 110 1.97 2.38 4.79
N VAL A 111 3.18 1.93 4.53
CA VAL A 111 4.19 1.65 5.58
C VAL A 111 4.41 2.87 6.48
N THR A 112 4.40 4.08 5.93
CA THR A 112 4.54 5.32 6.70
C THR A 112 3.34 5.60 7.60
N GLU A 113 2.12 5.30 7.15
CA GLU A 113 0.88 5.42 7.92
C GLU A 113 0.92 4.45 9.11
N LEU A 114 1.29 3.19 8.84
CA LEU A 114 1.42 2.17 9.89
C LEU A 114 2.50 2.51 10.92
N ARG A 115 3.65 3.04 10.48
CA ARG A 115 4.72 3.48 11.39
C ARG A 115 4.30 4.58 12.36
N LEU A 116 3.42 5.46 11.91
CA LEU A 116 2.94 6.61 12.68
C LEU A 116 1.63 6.33 13.42
N LEU A 117 1.14 5.10 13.37
CA LEU A 117 -0.09 4.69 14.06
C LEU A 117 0.10 4.78 15.58
N GLN A 118 -0.82 5.44 16.26
CA GLN A 118 -0.88 5.56 17.72
C GLN A 118 -2.07 4.79 18.28
N TRP A 119 -2.01 4.39 19.56
CA TRP A 119 -3.08 3.62 20.19
C TRP A 119 -4.43 4.35 20.24
N ARG A 120 -4.45 5.68 20.29
CA ARG A 120 -5.70 6.49 20.19
C ARG A 120 -6.43 6.34 18.86
N GLN A 121 -5.77 5.78 17.85
CA GLN A 121 -6.31 5.57 16.51
C GLN A 121 -6.83 4.15 16.32
N VAL A 122 -6.66 3.29 17.32
CA VAL A 122 -7.06 1.88 17.30
C VAL A 122 -8.20 1.68 18.28
N ASP A 123 -9.36 1.35 17.76
CA ASP A 123 -10.51 0.94 18.53
C ASP A 123 -10.64 -0.59 18.49
N LEU A 124 -10.31 -1.23 19.62
CA LEU A 124 -10.41 -2.68 19.74
C LEU A 124 -11.83 -3.16 20.05
N VAL A 125 -12.72 -2.28 20.54
CA VAL A 125 -14.14 -2.60 20.79
C VAL A 125 -14.88 -2.65 19.47
N GLU A 126 -14.80 -1.56 18.69
CA GLU A 126 -15.41 -1.45 17.36
C GLU A 126 -14.60 -2.14 16.26
N ARG A 127 -13.47 -2.78 16.61
CA ARG A 127 -12.56 -3.44 15.68
C ARG A 127 -12.23 -2.57 14.47
N SER A 128 -11.80 -1.36 14.73
CA SER A 128 -11.46 -0.41 13.69
C SER A 128 -10.14 0.31 13.98
N LEU A 129 -9.55 0.88 12.96
CA LEU A 129 -8.44 1.82 13.09
C LEU A 129 -8.62 2.99 12.14
N THR A 130 -8.17 4.17 12.56
CA THR A 130 -8.23 5.39 11.76
C THR A 130 -6.83 5.85 11.41
N VAL A 131 -6.59 6.14 10.14
CA VAL A 131 -5.30 6.68 9.68
C VAL A 131 -5.20 8.14 10.14
N GLY A 132 -4.15 8.46 10.87
CA GLY A 132 -3.81 9.85 11.21
C GLY A 132 -3.14 10.57 10.04
N ARG A 133 -1.92 11.06 10.26
CA ARG A 133 -1.17 11.75 9.21
C ARG A 133 -0.87 10.84 8.03
N SER A 134 -1.27 11.26 6.84
CA SER A 134 -0.98 10.60 5.56
C SER A 134 -0.19 11.55 4.65
N LYS A 135 0.51 10.97 3.66
CA LYS A 135 1.22 11.73 2.62
C LYS A 135 0.27 12.57 1.75
N THR A 136 -0.98 12.19 1.66
CA THR A 136 -2.00 12.85 0.84
C THR A 136 -3.21 13.17 1.70
N GLN A 137 -3.85 14.32 1.46
CA GLN A 137 -5.04 14.76 2.17
C GLN A 137 -6.19 13.74 2.13
N GLY A 138 -6.40 13.06 0.99
CA GLY A 138 -7.38 11.98 0.86
C GLY A 138 -7.00 10.66 1.55
N GLY A 139 -5.87 10.61 2.23
CA GLY A 139 -5.42 9.46 3.02
C GLY A 139 -5.63 9.65 4.52
N GLU A 140 -5.81 10.86 4.97
CA GLU A 140 -6.02 11.21 6.38
C GLU A 140 -7.47 10.98 6.79
N GLY A 141 -7.69 10.51 8.01
CA GLY A 141 -9.03 10.22 8.53
C GLY A 141 -9.69 8.96 7.98
N ARG A 142 -9.02 8.17 7.14
CA ARG A 142 -9.58 6.89 6.66
C ARG A 142 -9.73 5.91 7.80
N MET A 143 -10.91 5.31 7.87
CA MET A 143 -11.19 4.23 8.82
C MET A 143 -11.08 2.87 8.11
N PHE A 144 -10.45 1.92 8.79
CA PHE A 144 -10.35 0.53 8.37
C PHE A 144 -11.03 -0.37 9.39
N PRO A 145 -12.05 -1.13 8.99
CA PRO A 145 -12.51 -2.24 9.81
C PRO A 145 -11.40 -3.30 9.88
N LEU A 146 -11.21 -3.86 11.06
CA LEU A 146 -10.22 -4.92 11.29
C LEU A 146 -10.90 -6.28 11.09
N ASN A 147 -10.40 -7.06 10.14
CA ASN A 147 -10.78 -8.45 10.05
C ASN A 147 -10.17 -9.26 11.23
N GLN A 148 -10.57 -10.50 11.36
CA GLN A 148 -10.18 -11.36 12.48
C GLN A 148 -8.66 -11.46 12.67
N ASP A 149 -7.91 -11.57 11.57
CA ASP A 149 -6.45 -11.72 11.62
C ASP A 149 -5.77 -10.43 12.09
N ALA A 150 -6.17 -9.29 11.54
CA ALA A 150 -5.65 -7.98 11.94
C ALA A 150 -5.99 -7.64 13.38
N PHE A 151 -7.22 -7.92 13.80
CA PHE A 151 -7.67 -7.74 15.17
C PHE A 151 -6.85 -8.60 16.15
N LYS A 152 -6.75 -9.91 15.90
CA LYS A 152 -5.98 -10.83 16.72
C LYS A 152 -4.52 -10.40 16.83
N ALA A 153 -3.89 -10.03 15.72
CA ALA A 153 -2.51 -9.57 15.72
C ALA A 153 -2.30 -8.29 16.57
N LEU A 154 -3.27 -7.36 16.54
CA LEU A 154 -3.22 -6.15 17.37
C LEU A 154 -3.43 -6.44 18.86
N VAL A 155 -4.37 -7.32 19.21
CA VAL A 155 -4.61 -7.73 20.60
C VAL A 155 -3.37 -8.41 21.17
N GLU A 156 -2.81 -9.39 20.45
CA GLU A 156 -1.58 -10.10 20.87
C GLU A 156 -0.38 -9.14 20.97
N TRP A 157 -0.30 -8.16 20.06
CA TRP A 157 0.74 -7.15 20.10
C TRP A 157 0.57 -6.20 21.29
N ARG A 158 -0.66 -5.75 21.56
CA ARG A 158 -0.97 -4.87 22.70
C ARG A 158 -0.67 -5.54 24.05
N ALA A 159 -0.93 -6.83 24.17
CA ALA A 159 -0.68 -7.61 25.39
C ALA A 159 0.80 -7.67 25.80
N GLN A 160 1.72 -7.23 24.93
CA GLN A 160 3.15 -7.16 25.24
C GLN A 160 3.56 -5.85 25.93
N PHE A 161 2.62 -4.94 26.18
CA PHE A 161 2.87 -3.64 26.78
C PHE A 161 1.99 -3.45 28.02
N ASP A 162 2.62 -3.00 29.09
CA ASP A 162 1.91 -2.63 30.30
C ASP A 162 1.22 -1.27 30.08
N ASN A 163 -0.10 -1.28 29.89
CA ASN A 163 -0.95 -0.10 29.83
C ASN A 163 -0.49 0.99 28.85
N PRO A 164 -0.42 0.71 27.54
CA PRO A 164 0.01 1.73 26.57
C PRO A 164 -0.94 2.92 26.56
N LEU A 165 -0.38 4.14 26.68
CA LEU A 165 -1.15 5.38 26.65
C LEU A 165 -1.68 5.66 25.24
N PRO A 166 -2.78 6.40 25.09
CA PRO A 166 -3.38 6.72 23.80
C PRO A 166 -2.42 7.40 22.80
N GLY A 167 -1.47 8.21 23.31
CA GLY A 167 -0.47 8.91 22.50
C GLY A 167 0.74 8.06 22.10
N HIS A 168 0.93 6.90 22.70
CA HIS A 168 2.04 6.01 22.36
C HIS A 168 1.87 5.39 20.98
N PHE A 169 3.00 5.19 20.29
CA PHE A 169 2.99 4.54 18.99
C PHE A 169 2.71 3.05 19.11
N VAL A 170 1.85 2.52 18.25
CA VAL A 170 1.57 1.08 18.15
C VAL A 170 2.86 0.32 17.82
N PHE A 171 3.64 0.85 16.87
CA PHE A 171 4.96 0.35 16.52
C PHE A 171 6.02 1.35 16.98
N LEU A 172 6.41 1.19 18.21
CA LEU A 172 7.35 2.07 18.88
C LEU A 172 8.80 1.82 18.46
N SER A 173 9.68 2.75 18.80
CA SER A 173 11.12 2.61 18.60
C SER A 173 11.67 1.54 19.55
N GLU A 174 12.22 0.49 18.96
CA GLU A 174 12.91 -0.57 19.67
C GLU A 174 14.39 -0.55 19.31
N ARG A 175 15.25 -0.52 20.28
CA ARG A 175 16.70 -0.66 20.11
C ARG A 175 17.18 -1.89 20.83
N TYR A 176 17.92 -2.71 20.13
CA TYR A 176 18.71 -3.75 20.73
C TYR A 176 20.03 -3.12 21.17
N GLY A 177 20.32 -3.10 22.45
CA GLY A 177 21.54 -2.54 22.97
C GLY A 177 22.10 -3.39 24.11
N PHE A 178 23.41 -3.45 24.17
CA PHE A 178 24.11 -3.84 25.38
C PHE A 178 24.23 -2.61 26.28
N ASP A 179 24.04 -2.81 27.56
CA ASP A 179 24.28 -1.82 28.57
C ASP A 179 25.80 -1.54 28.62
N GLY A 180 26.23 -0.49 27.92
CA GLY A 180 27.53 0.15 28.07
C GLY A 180 28.79 -0.65 27.66
N GLN A 181 28.68 -1.82 27.04
CA GLN A 181 29.86 -2.53 26.54
C GLN A 181 29.75 -2.90 25.08
N GLU A 182 30.72 -2.46 24.29
CA GLU A 182 30.97 -2.90 22.92
C GLU A 182 31.40 -4.37 22.95
N GLY A 183 30.42 -5.28 22.97
CA GLY A 183 30.66 -6.72 23.04
C GLY A 183 29.79 -7.49 22.06
N ARG A 184 30.41 -8.41 21.34
CA ARG A 184 29.79 -9.37 20.43
C ARG A 184 28.72 -10.19 21.16
N LEU A 185 27.56 -10.36 20.51
CA LEU A 185 26.45 -11.23 20.89
C LEU A 185 26.92 -12.68 21.09
N HIS A 186 27.40 -13.04 22.27
CA HIS A 186 27.54 -14.42 22.70
C HIS A 186 26.63 -14.63 23.92
N GLY A 187 25.41 -15.13 23.64
CA GLY A 187 24.56 -15.73 24.67
C GLY A 187 23.86 -14.80 25.66
N ALA A 188 23.95 -13.50 25.53
CA ALA A 188 23.29 -12.57 26.45
C ALA A 188 21.88 -12.21 26.01
N VAL A 189 20.94 -12.11 26.95
CA VAL A 189 19.58 -11.62 26.76
C VAL A 189 19.66 -10.19 26.24
N ALA A 190 19.11 -9.95 25.05
CA ALA A 190 19.04 -8.60 24.48
C ALA A 190 18.15 -7.73 25.38
N VAL A 191 18.72 -6.70 25.98
CA VAL A 191 17.97 -5.70 26.73
C VAL A 191 17.24 -4.83 25.71
N TRP A 192 15.92 -4.82 25.79
CA TRP A 192 15.07 -4.02 24.93
C TRP A 192 14.98 -2.59 25.48
N ASN A 193 15.58 -1.62 24.79
CA ASN A 193 15.30 -0.22 25.05
C ASN A 193 14.10 0.16 24.17
N ARG A 194 12.95 0.39 24.79
CA ARG A 194 11.69 0.78 24.15
C ARG A 194 11.37 2.23 24.45
N ASP A 195 11.12 3.00 23.41
CA ASP A 195 10.64 4.39 23.53
C ASP A 195 9.25 4.49 22.90
N PRO A 196 8.16 4.45 23.72
CA PRO A 196 6.80 4.46 23.22
C PRO A 196 6.38 5.83 22.63
N GLU A 197 7.12 6.90 22.93
CA GLU A 197 6.87 8.24 22.38
C GLU A 197 7.50 8.44 20.99
N LYS A 198 8.32 7.49 20.55
CA LYS A 198 8.95 7.52 19.24
C LYS A 198 8.48 6.36 18.36
N PRO A 199 8.11 6.62 17.10
CA PRO A 199 7.76 5.56 16.16
C PRO A 199 9.00 4.74 15.77
N ILE A 200 8.79 3.50 15.40
CA ILE A 200 9.84 2.68 14.78
C ILE A 200 10.47 3.40 13.59
N GLY A 201 11.78 3.40 13.51
CA GLY A 201 12.50 4.04 12.41
C GLY A 201 12.21 3.37 11.05
N SER A 202 12.41 2.06 10.97
CA SER A 202 12.21 1.30 9.74
C SER A 202 12.29 -0.20 10.00
N TRP A 203 11.48 -0.98 9.27
CA TRP A 203 11.64 -2.45 9.21
C TRP A 203 12.64 -2.92 8.16
N LYS A 204 13.39 -2.03 7.50
CA LYS A 204 14.21 -2.35 6.31
C LYS A 204 15.11 -3.57 6.52
N VAL A 205 15.83 -3.62 7.64
CA VAL A 205 16.75 -4.73 7.95
C VAL A 205 15.98 -6.02 8.23
N ALA A 206 14.97 -5.96 9.12
CA ALA A 206 14.15 -7.11 9.48
C ALA A 206 13.37 -7.65 8.25
N TRP A 207 12.86 -6.76 7.41
CA TRP A 207 12.20 -7.11 6.16
C TRP A 207 13.14 -7.81 5.17
N SER A 208 14.37 -7.28 5.00
CA SER A 208 15.36 -7.90 4.12
C SER A 208 15.70 -9.33 4.56
N ALA A 209 15.90 -9.53 5.88
CA ALA A 209 16.13 -10.85 6.44
C ALA A 209 14.91 -11.78 6.27
N CYS A 210 13.70 -11.28 6.51
CA CYS A 210 12.45 -12.02 6.35
C CYS A 210 12.26 -12.49 4.90
N ARG A 211 12.47 -11.60 3.92
CA ARG A 211 12.41 -11.95 2.50
C ARG A 211 13.41 -13.07 2.14
N LYS A 212 14.65 -12.94 2.60
CA LYS A 212 15.69 -13.96 2.36
C LYS A 212 15.28 -15.30 2.96
N ALA A 213 14.78 -15.32 4.19
CA ALA A 213 14.35 -16.53 4.87
C ALA A 213 13.12 -17.20 4.25
N SER A 214 12.18 -16.39 3.73
CA SER A 214 10.96 -16.91 3.09
C SER A 214 11.14 -17.31 1.62
N GLY A 215 12.23 -16.87 0.97
CA GLY A 215 12.44 -17.04 -0.47
C GLY A 215 11.48 -16.21 -1.33
N VAL A 216 10.77 -15.23 -0.73
CA VAL A 216 9.78 -14.40 -1.46
C VAL A 216 10.41 -13.09 -1.89
N ASN A 217 10.44 -12.85 -3.20
CA ASN A 217 10.94 -11.58 -3.74
C ASN A 217 9.79 -10.59 -3.94
N CYS A 218 9.63 -9.67 -2.97
CA CYS A 218 8.61 -8.62 -2.98
C CYS A 218 9.06 -7.41 -2.17
N ARG A 219 8.35 -6.29 -2.34
CA ARG A 219 8.53 -5.06 -1.56
C ARG A 219 7.46 -4.99 -0.48
N LEU A 220 7.70 -4.23 0.60
CA LEU A 220 6.64 -3.96 1.59
C LEU A 220 5.39 -3.33 0.96
N HIS A 221 5.56 -2.54 -0.10
CA HIS A 221 4.44 -1.94 -0.82
C HIS A 221 3.60 -2.95 -1.60
N ASP A 222 4.17 -4.10 -1.95
CA ASP A 222 3.45 -5.17 -2.65
C ASP A 222 2.40 -5.85 -1.76
N LEU A 223 2.51 -5.74 -0.42
CA LEU A 223 1.45 -6.15 0.51
C LEU A 223 0.17 -5.33 0.30
N ARG A 224 0.32 -4.03 0.08
CA ARG A 224 -0.81 -3.17 -0.27
C ARG A 224 -1.39 -3.51 -1.65
N HIS A 225 -0.53 -3.82 -2.62
CA HIS A 225 -1.01 -4.32 -3.92
C HIS A 225 -1.80 -5.62 -3.75
N THR A 226 -1.31 -6.52 -2.90
CA THR A 226 -2.00 -7.78 -2.58
C THR A 226 -3.38 -7.55 -1.95
N PHE A 227 -3.47 -6.62 -0.98
CA PHE A 227 -4.75 -6.25 -0.37
C PHE A 227 -5.76 -5.77 -1.43
N VAL A 228 -5.35 -4.85 -2.28
CA VAL A 228 -6.21 -4.28 -3.32
C VAL A 228 -6.60 -5.35 -4.35
N SER A 229 -5.66 -6.23 -4.76
CA SER A 229 -5.95 -7.33 -5.69
C SER A 229 -6.98 -8.29 -5.11
N ARG A 230 -6.81 -8.71 -3.86
CA ARG A 230 -7.76 -9.61 -3.19
C ARG A 230 -9.16 -9.03 -3.06
N LEU A 231 -9.27 -7.72 -2.76
CA LEU A 231 -10.57 -7.05 -2.76
C LEU A 231 -11.19 -6.98 -4.16
N GLY A 232 -10.37 -6.75 -5.19
CA GLY A 232 -10.81 -6.79 -6.59
C GLY A 232 -11.30 -8.18 -7.00
N GLU A 233 -10.57 -9.25 -6.63
CA GLU A 233 -10.96 -10.65 -6.85
C GLU A 233 -12.26 -11.02 -6.12
N ALA A 234 -12.46 -10.46 -4.91
CA ALA A 234 -13.68 -10.59 -4.12
C ALA A 234 -14.85 -9.74 -4.67
N LYS A 235 -14.70 -9.10 -5.84
CA LYS A 235 -15.72 -8.29 -6.52
C LYS A 235 -16.23 -7.11 -5.68
N VAL A 236 -15.43 -6.57 -4.79
CA VAL A 236 -15.78 -5.40 -3.98
C VAL A 236 -15.97 -4.19 -4.88
N ALA A 237 -17.01 -3.39 -4.62
CA ALA A 237 -17.33 -2.18 -5.38
C ALA A 237 -16.15 -1.17 -5.40
N ASP A 238 -15.96 -0.47 -6.51
CA ASP A 238 -14.88 0.50 -6.71
C ASP A 238 -14.88 1.62 -5.67
N SER A 239 -16.06 2.06 -5.26
CA SER A 239 -16.24 3.07 -4.21
C SER A 239 -15.66 2.58 -2.88
N THR A 240 -15.99 1.35 -2.48
CA THR A 240 -15.46 0.72 -1.26
C THR A 240 -13.95 0.48 -1.37
N LEU A 241 -13.49 0.01 -2.52
CA LEU A 241 -12.06 -0.23 -2.77
C LEU A 241 -11.26 1.08 -2.68
N THR A 242 -11.80 2.17 -3.23
CA THR A 242 -11.21 3.51 -3.15
C THR A 242 -11.26 4.06 -1.72
N ALA A 243 -12.36 3.88 -1.00
CA ALA A 243 -12.50 4.30 0.39
C ALA A 243 -11.47 3.60 1.29
N LEU A 244 -11.30 2.28 1.15
CA LEU A 244 -10.33 1.51 1.92
C LEU A 244 -8.88 1.79 1.51
N SER A 245 -8.58 1.84 0.22
CA SER A 245 -7.20 2.04 -0.25
C SER A 245 -6.76 3.51 -0.23
N GLY A 246 -7.68 4.49 -0.09
CA GLY A 246 -7.43 5.89 -0.31
C GLY A 246 -7.28 6.19 -1.81
N TRP A 247 -6.71 7.36 -2.13
CA TRP A 247 -6.59 7.75 -3.53
C TRP A 247 -5.87 6.68 -4.36
N MET A 248 -6.57 6.14 -5.34
CA MET A 248 -6.05 5.27 -6.38
C MET A 248 -6.18 5.99 -7.73
N SER A 249 -5.12 5.95 -8.53
CA SER A 249 -5.22 6.47 -9.89
C SER A 249 -6.13 5.57 -10.73
N ARG A 250 -6.83 6.16 -11.72
CA ARG A 250 -7.65 5.42 -12.68
C ARG A 250 -6.87 4.26 -13.32
N LYS A 251 -5.59 4.49 -13.65
CA LYS A 251 -4.68 3.47 -14.17
C LYS A 251 -4.45 2.30 -13.21
N MET A 252 -4.47 2.54 -11.90
CA MET A 252 -4.40 1.45 -10.90
C MET A 252 -5.70 0.67 -10.83
N LEU A 253 -6.83 1.34 -10.92
CA LEU A 253 -8.15 0.69 -10.97
C LEU A 253 -8.33 -0.15 -12.24
N GLU A 254 -7.86 0.34 -13.38
CA GLU A 254 -7.92 -0.36 -14.67
C GLU A 254 -7.16 -1.71 -14.66
N ARG A 255 -6.10 -1.85 -13.86
CA ARG A 255 -5.37 -3.11 -13.70
C ARG A 255 -6.20 -4.25 -13.10
N TYR A 256 -7.25 -3.90 -12.37
CA TYR A 256 -8.20 -4.86 -11.79
C TYR A 256 -9.46 -5.00 -12.64
N SER A 257 -9.48 -4.42 -13.86
CA SER A 257 -10.66 -4.38 -14.73
C SER A 257 -11.04 -5.74 -15.32
N HIS A 258 -10.12 -6.70 -15.41
CA HIS A 258 -10.46 -8.03 -15.93
C HIS A 258 -11.47 -8.75 -15.04
N THR A 259 -11.34 -8.65 -13.72
CA THR A 259 -12.33 -9.18 -12.75
C THR A 259 -13.67 -8.41 -12.80
N ARG A 260 -13.66 -7.17 -13.33
CA ARG A 260 -14.86 -6.34 -13.46
C ARG A 260 -15.73 -6.70 -14.65
N ASN A 261 -15.17 -7.22 -15.73
CA ASN A 261 -15.97 -7.59 -16.89
C ASN A 261 -16.93 -8.73 -16.55
N ASP A 262 -16.50 -9.67 -15.71
CA ASP A 262 -17.38 -10.74 -15.21
C ASP A 262 -18.43 -10.21 -14.23
N ALA A 263 -18.05 -9.25 -13.35
CA ALA A 263 -19.02 -8.60 -12.47
C ALA A 263 -20.05 -7.77 -13.25
N LYS A 264 -19.64 -7.09 -14.34
CA LYS A 264 -20.55 -6.35 -15.22
C LYS A 264 -21.51 -7.30 -15.94
N ARG A 265 -21.03 -8.42 -16.48
CA ARG A 265 -21.86 -9.43 -17.09
C ARG A 265 -22.90 -9.96 -16.10
N HIS A 266 -22.45 -10.36 -14.91
CA HIS A 266 -23.35 -10.84 -13.85
C HIS A 266 -24.40 -9.79 -13.45
N ALA A 267 -24.01 -8.51 -13.32
CA ALA A 267 -24.95 -7.45 -13.01
C ALA A 267 -26.00 -7.23 -14.12
N VAL A 268 -25.61 -7.38 -15.40
CA VAL A 268 -26.54 -7.30 -16.53
C VAL A 268 -27.46 -8.52 -16.56
N GLU A 269 -26.97 -9.71 -16.27
CA GLU A 269 -27.78 -10.93 -16.17
C GLU A 269 -28.85 -10.83 -15.08
N LEU A 270 -28.57 -10.19 -13.94
CA LEU A 270 -29.55 -9.95 -12.89
C LEU A 270 -30.77 -9.13 -13.38
N LEU A 271 -30.58 -8.26 -14.38
CA LEU A 271 -31.67 -7.47 -14.98
C LEU A 271 -32.62 -8.35 -15.80
N VAL A 272 -32.14 -9.45 -16.36
CA VAL A 272 -32.94 -10.38 -17.16
C VAL A 272 -33.78 -11.24 -16.24
N SER A 273 -33.22 -11.74 -15.14
CA SER A 273 -33.95 -12.60 -14.17
C SER A 273 -35.10 -11.86 -13.47
N SER A 274 -34.97 -10.55 -13.25
CA SER A 274 -36.05 -9.76 -12.60
C SER A 274 -37.23 -9.45 -13.49
N LYS A 275 -37.17 -9.68 -14.81
CA LYS A 275 -38.26 -9.39 -15.75
C LYS A 275 -39.14 -10.62 -16.07
N ILE A 276 -38.72 -11.82 -15.73
CA ILE A 276 -39.43 -13.05 -16.12
C ILE A 276 -40.37 -13.56 -15.01
N GLU A 277 -40.23 -13.12 -13.76
CA GLU A 277 -41.12 -13.52 -12.65
C GLU A 277 -42.37 -12.63 -12.48
N GLY A 278 -42.56 -11.61 -13.34
CA GLY A 278 -43.62 -10.60 -13.19
C GLY A 278 -44.82 -10.70 -14.09
N ASP A 279 -44.94 -11.66 -15.01
CA ASP A 279 -46.09 -11.68 -15.95
C ASP A 279 -46.62 -13.11 -16.21
N SER A 280 -47.47 -13.58 -15.29
CA SER A 280 -48.45 -14.58 -15.58
C SER A 280 -49.80 -14.06 -15.08
N PRO A 281 -50.69 -13.62 -15.98
CA PRO A 281 -52.04 -13.27 -15.59
C PRO A 281 -52.79 -14.56 -15.24
N GLN A 282 -53.09 -14.75 -13.95
CA GLN A 282 -54.05 -15.75 -13.49
C GLN A 282 -55.44 -15.29 -13.92
N ASN A 283 -55.97 -15.90 -14.96
CA ASN A 283 -57.40 -15.84 -15.26
C ASN A 283 -58.19 -16.57 -14.14
N PRO A 284 -59.19 -15.93 -13.51
CA PRO A 284 -60.05 -16.60 -12.57
C PRO A 284 -60.98 -17.59 -13.30
N PRO A 285 -61.32 -18.76 -12.72
CA PRO A 285 -62.21 -19.70 -13.36
C PRO A 285 -63.64 -19.16 -13.42
N GLN A 286 -64.25 -19.24 -14.60
CA GLN A 286 -65.68 -18.93 -14.82
C GLN A 286 -66.47 -19.91 -14.08
N SER A 287 -67.37 -19.45 -13.19
CA SER A 287 -68.40 -20.24 -12.53
C SER A 287 -69.52 -20.55 -13.51
N GLU A 288 -69.66 -21.79 -13.91
CA GLU A 288 -70.87 -22.28 -14.59
C GLU A 288 -72.03 -22.32 -13.62
N SER A 289 -73.06 -21.54 -13.90
CA SER A 289 -74.35 -21.62 -13.25
C SER A 289 -75.18 -22.77 -13.88
N HIS A 290 -75.36 -23.88 -13.16
CA HIS A 290 -76.36 -24.84 -13.49
C HIS A 290 -77.61 -24.57 -12.65
N GLY A 291 -78.67 -24.19 -13.38
CA GLY A 291 -80.01 -24.10 -12.83
C GLY A 291 -80.56 -25.47 -12.50
N ALA A 292 -81.11 -25.60 -11.32
CA ALA A 292 -81.89 -26.74 -10.95
C ALA A 292 -83.39 -26.35 -10.87
N ALA A 293 -84.15 -27.05 -11.63
CA ALA A 293 -85.62 -26.95 -11.70
C ALA A 293 -86.31 -27.50 -10.44
N VAL A 294 -87.38 -26.83 -10.11
CA VAL A 294 -88.41 -27.18 -9.10
C VAL A 294 -89.15 -28.43 -9.53
N THR A 295 -89.43 -29.37 -8.60
CA THR A 295 -90.74 -30.01 -8.51
C THR A 295 -90.99 -30.63 -7.12
N GLN A 296 -92.18 -30.21 -6.52
CA GLN A 296 -92.98 -30.74 -5.41
C GLN A 296 -92.37 -30.65 -4.01
#